data_47b3ee9bba62201f5dad975d7649466c
#
_entry.id   47b3ee9bba62201f5dad975d7649466c
#
_cell.length_a   1.000
_cell.length_b   1.000
_cell.length_c   1.000
_cell.angle_alpha   90.00
_cell.angle_beta   90.00
_cell.angle_gamma   90.00
#
_symmetry.space_group_name_H-M   'P 1'
#
loop_
_entity.id
_entity.type
_entity.pdbx_description
1 polymer ?
#
loop_
_entity_poly.entity_id
_entity_poly.type
_entity_poly.pdbx_seq_one_letter_code
_entity_poly.pdbx_strand_id
1 'polypeptide(L)'
;MIHFDEYGNRQNPTILLLHGAGALDTFCQQYCFSEKYHLVVPHLCGAGKAADKVYESEALKQELFHLIEDLHKEKIGVIGHSLGGQMAVMLVSERPELFCSAVFLSAWVNPTPSTVKMYCSLAGISAAMLHWKWLIQFQGKYWNYTDPQIDIMAEYTKQITPQVYRSFFANTLDLSKLSSYQSVRLPMLAICGSREVKDMKASLQLLAQNSNCRTLILPKASHDFPMRNAGELNPILEDFLFQSFSLI
;
A
#
# COMPACT_ATOMS: atom_id res chain seq x y z
N MET A 1 -14.80 8.37 -10.33
CA MET A 1 -13.52 7.93 -10.93
C MET A 1 -12.41 8.31 -9.97
N ILE A 2 -11.53 7.39 -9.61
CA ILE A 2 -10.38 7.64 -8.71
C ILE A 2 -9.32 8.46 -9.43
N HIS A 3 -8.72 9.45 -8.76
CA HIS A 3 -7.57 10.17 -9.28
C HIS A 3 -6.32 9.31 -9.16
N PHE A 4 -5.40 9.41 -10.11
CA PHE A 4 -4.12 8.71 -10.07
C PHE A 4 -3.04 9.49 -10.80
N ASP A 5 -1.79 9.24 -10.43
CA ASP A 5 -0.61 9.68 -11.13
C ASP A 5 -0.02 8.52 -11.93
N GLU A 6 0.66 8.82 -13.04
CA GLU A 6 1.29 7.82 -13.90
C GLU A 6 2.76 8.17 -14.14
N TYR A 7 3.60 7.13 -14.19
CA TYR A 7 5.03 7.26 -14.51
C TYR A 7 5.43 6.17 -15.51
N GLY A 8 6.35 6.51 -16.43
CA GLY A 8 6.84 5.57 -17.42
C GLY A 8 5.96 5.46 -18.67
N ASN A 9 6.33 4.53 -19.55
CA ASN A 9 5.64 4.35 -20.82
C ASN A 9 4.43 3.42 -20.65
N ARG A 10 3.25 3.87 -21.06
CA ARG A 10 2.00 3.08 -21.02
C ARG A 10 2.05 1.76 -21.80
N GLN A 11 2.98 1.61 -22.74
CA GLN A 11 3.16 0.36 -23.47
C GLN A 11 3.87 -0.72 -22.64
N ASN A 12 4.61 -0.32 -21.62
CA ASN A 12 5.31 -1.25 -20.73
C ASN A 12 4.33 -2.07 -19.87
N PRO A 13 4.79 -3.19 -19.27
CA PRO A 13 4.05 -3.90 -18.23
C PRO A 13 3.64 -2.96 -17.10
N THR A 14 2.38 -3.06 -16.66
CA THR A 14 1.81 -2.10 -15.69
C THR A 14 1.91 -2.62 -14.27
N ILE A 15 2.27 -1.75 -13.36
CA ILE A 15 2.28 -1.98 -11.90
C ILE A 15 1.39 -0.95 -11.22
N LEU A 16 0.40 -1.43 -10.47
CA LEU A 16 -0.44 -0.62 -9.60
C LEU A 16 0.26 -0.46 -8.24
N LEU A 17 0.56 0.77 -7.82
CA LEU A 17 1.22 1.09 -6.57
C LEU A 17 0.21 1.67 -5.56
N LEU A 18 -0.16 0.89 -4.55
CA LEU A 18 -1.14 1.26 -3.54
C LEU A 18 -0.44 1.74 -2.28
N HIS A 19 -0.44 3.03 -2.05
CA HIS A 19 0.29 3.69 -0.96
C HIS A 19 -0.30 3.42 0.44
N GLY A 20 0.45 3.75 1.49
CA GLY A 20 -0.01 3.68 2.88
C GLY A 20 -1.00 4.79 3.22
N ALA A 21 -1.70 4.63 4.35
CA ALA A 21 -2.67 5.61 4.84
C ALA A 21 -2.04 7.01 4.99
N GLY A 22 -2.59 8.00 4.31
CA GLY A 22 -2.14 9.39 4.39
C GLY A 22 -0.75 9.68 3.79
N ALA A 23 -0.15 8.76 3.02
CA ALA A 23 1.21 8.87 2.52
C ALA A 23 1.28 8.61 1.01
N LEU A 24 0.80 9.56 0.19
CA LEU A 24 0.72 9.44 -1.27
C LEU A 24 2.03 8.96 -1.89
N ASP A 25 3.14 9.56 -1.49
CA ASP A 25 4.48 9.28 -2.03
C ASP A 25 5.21 8.13 -1.33
N THR A 26 4.46 7.17 -0.76
CA THR A 26 5.06 5.95 -0.15
C THR A 26 6.10 5.29 -1.04
N PHE A 27 5.86 5.30 -2.35
CA PHE A 27 6.70 4.66 -3.36
C PHE A 27 7.66 5.60 -4.09
N CYS A 28 7.96 6.78 -3.53
CA CYS A 28 8.85 7.76 -4.17
C CYS A 28 10.22 7.18 -4.58
N GLN A 29 10.74 6.23 -3.81
CA GLN A 29 12.01 5.55 -4.10
C GLN A 29 11.88 4.41 -5.13
N GLN A 30 10.65 3.96 -5.42
CA GLN A 30 10.33 2.93 -6.42
C GLN A 30 9.90 3.55 -7.77
N TYR A 31 9.76 4.87 -7.85
CA TYR A 31 9.45 5.53 -9.13
C TYR A 31 10.56 5.34 -10.19
N CYS A 32 11.78 4.96 -9.78
CA CYS A 32 12.84 4.54 -10.70
C CYS A 32 12.45 3.34 -11.58
N PHE A 33 11.50 2.50 -11.15
CA PHE A 33 11.00 1.40 -11.97
C PHE A 33 10.24 1.86 -13.22
N SER A 34 9.88 3.16 -13.32
CA SER A 34 9.25 3.74 -14.50
C SER A 34 10.09 3.66 -15.78
N GLU A 35 11.39 3.39 -15.66
CA GLU A 35 12.26 3.11 -16.80
C GLU A 35 11.86 1.81 -17.53
N LYS A 36 11.33 0.81 -16.81
CA LYS A 36 10.99 -0.51 -17.31
C LYS A 36 9.49 -0.81 -17.29
N TYR A 37 8.74 -0.16 -16.41
CA TYR A 37 7.33 -0.41 -16.13
C TYR A 37 6.50 0.86 -16.29
N HIS A 38 5.22 0.68 -16.59
CA HIS A 38 4.20 1.70 -16.44
C HIS A 38 3.68 1.66 -15.00
N LEU A 39 3.91 2.70 -14.22
CA LEU A 39 3.48 2.78 -12.82
C LEU A 39 2.19 3.61 -12.74
N VAL A 40 1.19 3.08 -12.05
CA VAL A 40 -0.09 3.74 -11.78
C VAL A 40 -0.24 3.89 -10.28
N VAL A 41 -0.38 5.13 -9.79
CA VAL A 41 -0.42 5.49 -8.37
C VAL A 41 -1.76 6.15 -8.06
N PRO A 42 -2.81 5.39 -7.69
CA PRO A 42 -4.10 5.99 -7.35
C PRO A 42 -4.03 6.74 -6.02
N HIS A 43 -4.76 7.84 -5.92
CA HIS A 43 -4.92 8.61 -4.69
C HIS A 43 -5.95 7.91 -3.80
N LEU A 44 -5.47 7.09 -2.87
CA LEU A 44 -6.34 6.39 -1.91
C LEU A 44 -6.87 7.36 -0.86
N CYS A 45 -7.94 6.97 -0.17
CA CYS A 45 -8.54 7.77 0.91
C CYS A 45 -7.50 8.31 1.89
N GLY A 46 -7.62 9.57 2.27
CA GLY A 46 -6.69 10.27 3.17
C GLY A 46 -5.41 10.79 2.52
N ALA A 47 -5.29 10.78 1.19
CA ALA A 47 -4.10 11.30 0.51
C ALA A 47 -4.43 11.99 -0.82
N GLY A 48 -3.60 12.96 -1.19
CA GLY A 48 -3.71 13.67 -2.47
C GLY A 48 -5.11 14.24 -2.72
N LYS A 49 -5.72 13.92 -3.86
CA LYS A 49 -7.07 14.37 -4.24
C LYS A 49 -8.22 13.66 -3.51
N ALA A 50 -7.91 12.66 -2.69
CA ALA A 50 -8.87 11.92 -1.88
C ALA A 50 -8.61 12.10 -0.37
N ALA A 51 -7.95 13.18 0.02
CA ALA A 51 -7.52 13.43 1.39
C ALA A 51 -8.68 13.56 2.40
N ASP A 52 -9.84 14.07 1.97
CA ASP A 52 -11.06 14.22 2.77
C ASP A 52 -11.97 12.98 2.78
N LYS A 53 -11.67 11.97 1.93
CA LYS A 53 -12.50 10.78 1.82
C LYS A 53 -12.31 9.82 2.98
N VAL A 54 -13.43 9.41 3.59
CA VAL A 54 -13.46 8.33 4.58
C VAL A 54 -13.15 7.02 3.88
N TYR A 55 -12.28 6.21 4.49
CA TYR A 55 -11.93 4.90 3.96
C TYR A 55 -13.04 3.88 4.25
N GLU A 56 -13.58 3.32 3.18
CA GLU A 56 -14.47 2.18 3.17
C GLU A 56 -13.89 1.14 2.20
N SER A 57 -13.48 0.00 2.72
CA SER A 57 -12.69 -0.99 1.98
C SER A 57 -13.40 -1.49 0.71
N GLU A 58 -14.71 -1.78 0.80
CA GLU A 58 -15.47 -2.27 -0.34
C GLU A 58 -15.65 -1.20 -1.43
N ALA A 59 -15.96 0.04 -1.04
CA ALA A 59 -16.12 1.13 -1.99
C ALA A 59 -14.81 1.43 -2.73
N LEU A 60 -13.69 1.52 -1.99
CA LEU A 60 -12.37 1.74 -2.61
C LEU A 60 -11.98 0.58 -3.52
N LYS A 61 -12.26 -0.66 -3.12
CA LYS A 61 -11.98 -1.85 -3.93
C LYS A 61 -12.70 -1.78 -5.30
N GLN A 62 -13.97 -1.39 -5.31
CA GLN A 62 -14.72 -1.25 -6.57
C GLN A 62 -14.17 -0.10 -7.43
N GLU A 63 -13.80 1.04 -6.84
CA GLU A 63 -13.15 2.14 -7.58
C GLU A 63 -11.83 1.67 -8.23
N LEU A 64 -11.05 0.84 -7.53
CA LEU A 64 -9.79 0.29 -8.05
C LEU A 64 -10.02 -0.74 -9.16
N PHE A 65 -11.04 -1.60 -9.07
CA PHE A 65 -11.39 -2.50 -10.17
C PHE A 65 -11.77 -1.72 -11.43
N HIS A 66 -12.58 -0.68 -11.33
CA HIS A 66 -12.90 0.17 -12.48
C HIS A 66 -11.62 0.82 -13.06
N LEU A 67 -10.72 1.33 -12.22
CA LEU A 67 -9.44 1.85 -12.69
C LEU A 67 -8.64 0.78 -13.45
N ILE A 68 -8.52 -0.44 -12.91
CA ILE A 68 -7.78 -1.54 -13.54
C ILE A 68 -8.38 -1.90 -14.90
N GLU A 69 -9.71 -1.96 -15.01
CA GLU A 69 -10.40 -2.23 -16.26
C GLU A 69 -10.16 -1.13 -17.31
N ASP A 70 -10.18 0.14 -16.88
CA ASP A 70 -9.92 1.31 -17.74
C ASP A 70 -8.46 1.37 -18.26
N LEU A 71 -7.52 0.68 -17.60
CA LEU A 71 -6.15 0.56 -18.11
C LEU A 71 -6.04 -0.34 -19.35
N HIS A 72 -7.04 -1.14 -19.65
CA HIS A 72 -7.11 -2.06 -20.80
C HIS A 72 -5.86 -2.96 -20.94
N LYS A 73 -5.34 -3.46 -19.82
CA LYS A 73 -4.23 -4.41 -19.75
C LYS A 73 -4.77 -5.82 -19.51
N GLU A 74 -4.13 -6.82 -20.12
CA GLU A 74 -4.51 -8.23 -19.89
C GLU A 74 -4.31 -8.61 -18.42
N LYS A 75 -3.12 -8.32 -17.89
CA LYS A 75 -2.78 -8.49 -16.47
C LYS A 75 -1.81 -7.41 -16.01
N ILE A 76 -1.89 -7.07 -14.73
CA ILE A 76 -1.01 -6.09 -14.10
C ILE A 76 -0.33 -6.68 -12.87
N GLY A 77 0.79 -6.10 -12.46
CA GLY A 77 1.35 -6.30 -11.11
C GLY A 77 0.69 -5.37 -10.11
N VAL A 78 0.61 -5.76 -8.84
CA VAL A 78 0.21 -4.86 -7.76
C VAL A 78 1.20 -4.89 -6.62
N ILE A 79 1.60 -3.72 -6.14
CA ILE A 79 2.41 -3.54 -4.93
C ILE A 79 1.65 -2.63 -3.99
N GLY A 80 1.35 -3.12 -2.79
CA GLY A 80 0.66 -2.33 -1.78
C GLY A 80 1.44 -2.25 -0.48
N HIS A 81 1.41 -1.07 0.16
CA HIS A 81 2.02 -0.85 1.46
C HIS A 81 0.97 -0.53 2.52
N SER A 82 1.06 -1.15 3.70
CA SER A 82 0.19 -0.85 4.84
C SER A 82 -1.29 -0.97 4.45
N LEU A 83 -2.07 0.13 4.45
CA LEU A 83 -3.44 0.17 3.95
C LEU A 83 -3.53 -0.32 2.48
N GLY A 84 -2.63 0.15 1.63
CA GLY A 84 -2.55 -0.31 0.24
C GLY A 84 -2.20 -1.80 0.14
N GLY A 85 -1.43 -2.33 1.10
CA GLY A 85 -1.13 -3.76 1.21
C GLY A 85 -2.37 -4.59 1.52
N GLN A 86 -3.23 -4.12 2.44
CA GLN A 86 -4.53 -4.75 2.71
C GLN A 86 -5.42 -4.75 1.46
N MET A 87 -5.46 -3.62 0.77
CA MET A 87 -6.24 -3.47 -0.46
C MET A 87 -5.73 -4.41 -1.55
N ALA A 88 -4.41 -4.53 -1.73
CA ALA A 88 -3.82 -5.47 -2.69
C ALA A 88 -4.22 -6.92 -2.37
N VAL A 89 -4.24 -7.33 -1.09
CA VAL A 89 -4.74 -8.65 -0.68
C VAL A 89 -6.20 -8.84 -1.08
N MET A 90 -7.06 -7.84 -0.85
CA MET A 90 -8.49 -7.92 -1.22
C MET A 90 -8.68 -8.05 -2.73
N LEU A 91 -7.98 -7.22 -3.52
CA LEU A 91 -8.07 -7.21 -4.99
C LEU A 91 -7.71 -8.57 -5.58
N VAL A 92 -6.54 -9.13 -5.21
CA VAL A 92 -6.10 -10.42 -5.77
C VAL A 92 -6.89 -11.62 -5.26
N SER A 93 -7.55 -11.47 -4.11
CA SER A 93 -8.41 -12.51 -3.56
C SER A 93 -9.77 -12.59 -4.24
N GLU A 94 -10.26 -11.46 -4.77
CA GLU A 94 -11.56 -11.39 -5.42
C GLU A 94 -11.47 -11.63 -6.93
N ARG A 95 -10.49 -10.99 -7.60
CA ARG A 95 -10.31 -11.10 -9.05
C ARG A 95 -8.85 -11.40 -9.42
N PRO A 96 -8.33 -12.59 -9.05
CA PRO A 96 -6.92 -12.96 -9.30
C PRO A 96 -6.54 -12.97 -10.78
N GLU A 97 -7.51 -13.16 -11.69
CA GLU A 97 -7.30 -13.17 -13.13
C GLU A 97 -6.78 -11.85 -13.71
N LEU A 98 -7.00 -10.74 -13.01
CA LEU A 98 -6.51 -9.41 -13.43
C LEU A 98 -5.02 -9.19 -13.12
N PHE A 99 -4.41 -10.09 -12.35
CA PHE A 99 -3.05 -9.89 -11.84
C PHE A 99 -2.09 -10.97 -12.29
N CYS A 100 -0.86 -10.58 -12.57
CA CYS A 100 0.26 -11.49 -12.79
C CYS A 100 1.09 -11.72 -11.52
N SER A 101 1.09 -10.76 -10.60
CA SER A 101 1.80 -10.86 -9.33
C SER A 101 1.27 -9.87 -8.31
N ALA A 102 1.53 -10.14 -7.02
CA ALA A 102 1.20 -9.21 -5.94
C ALA A 102 2.31 -9.13 -4.89
N VAL A 103 2.56 -7.91 -4.40
CA VAL A 103 3.49 -7.66 -3.29
C VAL A 103 2.76 -6.93 -2.16
N PHE A 104 2.89 -7.46 -0.95
CA PHE A 104 2.27 -6.93 0.26
C PHE A 104 3.36 -6.45 1.22
N LEU A 105 3.57 -5.15 1.31
CA LEU A 105 4.54 -4.52 2.19
C LEU A 105 3.84 -4.07 3.48
N SER A 106 4.20 -4.68 4.61
CA SER A 106 3.63 -4.35 5.93
C SER A 106 2.10 -4.30 5.96
N ALA A 107 1.43 -5.25 5.30
CA ALA A 107 -0.01 -5.35 5.32
C ALA A 107 -0.49 -5.88 6.69
N TRP A 108 -1.24 -5.05 7.44
CA TRP A 108 -1.85 -5.48 8.69
C TRP A 108 -3.19 -6.18 8.42
N VAL A 109 -3.20 -7.51 8.50
CA VAL A 109 -4.37 -8.35 8.15
C VAL A 109 -4.85 -9.24 9.32
N ASN A 110 -4.40 -8.94 10.53
CA ASN A 110 -4.74 -9.67 11.76
C ASN A 110 -5.24 -8.71 12.86
N PRO A 111 -6.35 -7.97 12.62
CA PRO A 111 -6.89 -7.08 13.63
C PRO A 111 -7.54 -7.85 14.77
N THR A 112 -7.37 -7.37 16.02
CA THR A 112 -8.20 -7.77 17.13
C THR A 112 -9.11 -6.60 17.54
N PRO A 113 -10.30 -6.87 18.15
CA PRO A 113 -11.17 -5.77 18.59
C PRO A 113 -10.46 -4.76 19.51
N SER A 114 -9.55 -5.24 20.36
CA SER A 114 -8.77 -4.38 21.27
C SER A 114 -7.75 -3.52 20.54
N THR A 115 -7.01 -4.07 19.58
CA THR A 115 -6.04 -3.31 18.79
C THR A 115 -6.72 -2.28 17.89
N VAL A 116 -7.82 -2.64 17.24
CA VAL A 116 -8.64 -1.71 16.44
C VAL A 116 -9.13 -0.55 17.32
N LYS A 117 -9.72 -0.84 18.49
CA LYS A 117 -10.19 0.20 19.41
C LYS A 117 -9.07 1.13 19.84
N MET A 118 -7.91 0.58 20.19
CA MET A 118 -6.72 1.34 20.59
C MET A 118 -6.26 2.29 19.47
N TYR A 119 -6.07 1.76 18.25
CA TYR A 119 -5.61 2.57 17.12
C TYR A 119 -6.64 3.62 16.69
N CYS A 120 -7.94 3.30 16.71
CA CYS A 120 -8.99 4.30 16.45
C CYS A 120 -8.98 5.44 17.48
N SER A 121 -8.72 5.14 18.75
CA SER A 121 -8.61 6.15 19.79
C SER A 121 -7.38 7.03 19.59
N LEU A 122 -6.22 6.43 19.32
CA LEU A 122 -4.97 7.15 19.04
C LEU A 122 -5.10 8.01 17.78
N ALA A 123 -5.69 7.48 16.72
CA ALA A 123 -5.93 8.20 15.47
C ALA A 123 -6.77 9.47 15.70
N GLY A 124 -7.78 9.40 16.55
CA GLY A 124 -8.59 10.57 16.89
C GLY A 124 -7.80 11.70 17.56
N ILE A 125 -6.81 11.34 18.37
CA ILE A 125 -5.95 12.32 19.05
C ILE A 125 -4.87 12.84 18.10
N SER A 126 -4.22 11.95 17.38
CA SER A 126 -3.09 12.29 16.51
C SER A 126 -3.49 13.00 15.22
N ALA A 127 -4.76 12.93 14.81
CA ALA A 127 -5.24 13.63 13.62
C ALA A 127 -4.93 15.15 13.64
N ALA A 128 -5.03 15.80 14.81
CA ALA A 128 -4.67 17.20 14.95
C ALA A 128 -3.18 17.49 14.68
N MET A 129 -2.32 16.52 14.96
CA MET A 129 -0.86 16.65 14.74
C MET A 129 -0.50 16.64 13.25
N LEU A 130 -1.35 16.02 12.40
CA LEU A 130 -1.17 16.00 10.95
C LEU A 130 -1.25 17.40 10.32
N HIS A 131 -1.72 18.40 11.07
CA HIS A 131 -1.82 19.79 10.61
C HIS A 131 -0.60 20.65 11.04
N TRP A 132 0.32 20.10 11.80
CA TRP A 132 1.50 20.84 12.27
C TRP A 132 2.58 20.87 11.17
N LYS A 133 2.73 22.03 10.55
CA LYS A 133 3.66 22.21 9.40
C LYS A 133 5.09 21.72 9.70
N TRP A 134 5.63 22.00 10.88
CA TRP A 134 6.97 21.57 11.26
C TRP A 134 7.09 20.04 11.35
N LEU A 135 6.02 19.36 11.83
CA LEU A 135 5.98 17.89 11.92
C LEU A 135 5.93 17.25 10.55
N ILE A 136 5.12 17.81 9.63
CA ILE A 136 5.04 17.37 8.24
C ILE A 136 6.40 17.51 7.53
N GLN A 137 7.06 18.67 7.73
CA GLN A 137 8.39 18.90 7.16
C GLN A 137 9.42 17.91 7.72
N PHE A 138 9.42 17.69 9.03
CA PHE A 138 10.30 16.71 9.66
C PHE A 138 10.03 15.30 9.14
N GLN A 139 8.77 14.89 9.09
CA GLN A 139 8.37 13.55 8.64
C GLN A 139 8.68 13.34 7.14
N GLY A 140 8.40 14.32 6.29
CA GLY A 140 8.69 14.22 4.86
C GLY A 140 10.20 14.08 4.61
N LYS A 141 11.03 14.88 5.27
CA LYS A 141 12.49 14.73 5.20
C LYS A 141 12.96 13.38 5.73
N TYR A 142 12.38 12.94 6.83
CA TYR A 142 12.66 11.61 7.40
C TYR A 142 12.31 10.47 6.43
N TRP A 143 11.28 10.64 5.58
CA TRP A 143 10.87 9.69 4.56
C TRP A 143 11.59 9.85 3.22
N ASN A 144 12.61 10.71 3.15
CA ASN A 144 13.36 11.02 1.92
C ASN A 144 12.49 11.66 0.81
N TYR A 145 11.44 12.36 1.19
CA TYR A 145 10.62 13.12 0.24
C TYR A 145 11.37 14.37 -0.25
N THR A 146 11.16 14.73 -1.48
CA THR A 146 11.60 16.01 -2.05
C THR A 146 10.78 17.17 -1.48
N ASP A 147 11.31 18.38 -1.52
CA ASP A 147 10.57 19.56 -1.03
C ASP A 147 9.19 19.73 -1.72
N PRO A 148 9.01 19.55 -3.05
CA PRO A 148 7.69 19.56 -3.68
C PRO A 148 6.73 18.48 -3.12
N GLN A 149 7.20 17.28 -2.84
CA GLN A 149 6.38 16.23 -2.24
C GLN A 149 5.95 16.58 -0.81
N ILE A 150 6.84 17.20 -0.04
CA ILE A 150 6.53 17.70 1.31
C ILE A 150 5.47 18.82 1.24
N ASP A 151 5.58 19.73 0.29
CA ASP A 151 4.59 20.79 0.10
C ASP A 151 3.21 20.23 -0.28
N ILE A 152 3.15 19.27 -1.20
CA ILE A 152 1.92 18.55 -1.57
C ILE A 152 1.34 17.83 -0.35
N MET A 153 2.17 17.14 0.43
CA MET A 153 1.77 16.47 1.67
C MET A 153 1.18 17.48 2.66
N ALA A 154 1.82 18.65 2.83
CA ALA A 154 1.35 19.70 3.74
C ALA A 154 0.00 20.29 3.30
N GLU A 155 -0.30 20.31 2.02
CA GLU A 155 -1.60 20.79 1.52
C GLU A 155 -2.72 19.77 1.72
N TYR A 156 -2.52 18.52 1.34
CA TYR A 156 -3.62 17.55 1.45
C TYR A 156 -3.87 17.10 2.90
N THR A 157 -2.86 17.06 3.77
CA THR A 157 -3.04 16.67 5.18
C THR A 157 -3.95 17.62 5.96
N LYS A 158 -4.08 18.88 5.53
CA LYS A 158 -5.06 19.82 6.10
C LYS A 158 -6.52 19.36 5.98
N GLN A 159 -6.80 18.48 5.03
CA GLN A 159 -8.14 17.97 4.74
C GLN A 159 -8.44 16.67 5.50
N ILE A 160 -7.41 16.05 6.12
CA ILE A 160 -7.59 14.81 6.88
C ILE A 160 -8.28 15.11 8.21
N THR A 161 -9.55 14.71 8.31
CA THR A 161 -10.30 14.83 9.56
C THR A 161 -10.02 13.67 10.52
N PRO A 162 -10.34 13.80 11.82
CA PRO A 162 -10.29 12.66 12.74
C PRO A 162 -11.13 11.46 12.29
N GLN A 163 -12.23 11.68 11.58
CA GLN A 163 -13.07 10.62 11.03
C GLN A 163 -12.34 9.87 9.92
N VAL A 164 -11.74 10.57 8.96
CA VAL A 164 -10.92 9.98 7.90
C VAL A 164 -9.80 9.14 8.51
N TYR A 165 -9.06 9.70 9.46
CA TYR A 165 -7.91 9.01 10.04
C TYR A 165 -8.30 7.76 10.85
N ARG A 166 -9.42 7.81 11.58
CA ARG A 166 -9.98 6.63 12.29
C ARG A 166 -10.45 5.54 11.33
N SER A 167 -10.98 5.92 10.16
CA SER A 167 -11.54 4.95 9.22
C SER A 167 -10.52 3.92 8.72
N PHE A 168 -9.24 4.30 8.64
CA PHE A 168 -8.16 3.38 8.25
C PHE A 168 -8.03 2.18 9.17
N PHE A 169 -8.23 2.40 10.48
CA PHE A 169 -8.12 1.34 11.48
C PHE A 169 -9.46 0.63 11.71
N ALA A 170 -10.57 1.35 11.60
CA ALA A 170 -11.90 0.78 11.78
C ALA A 170 -12.26 -0.25 10.69
N ASN A 171 -11.75 -0.05 9.48
CA ASN A 171 -12.01 -0.92 8.32
C ASN A 171 -10.81 -1.80 7.95
N THR A 172 -9.94 -2.13 8.93
CA THR A 172 -8.80 -3.03 8.71
C THR A 172 -9.27 -4.41 8.26
N LEU A 173 -8.62 -4.94 7.23
CA LEU A 173 -8.87 -6.27 6.71
C LEU A 173 -8.58 -7.36 7.77
N ASP A 174 -9.56 -8.21 8.02
CA ASP A 174 -9.39 -9.45 8.78
C ASP A 174 -9.27 -10.61 7.79
N LEU A 175 -8.05 -11.10 7.59
CA LEU A 175 -7.76 -12.15 6.60
C LEU A 175 -8.47 -13.46 6.94
N SER A 176 -8.78 -13.72 8.22
CA SER A 176 -9.51 -14.92 8.63
C SER A 176 -10.91 -15.00 8.04
N LYS A 177 -11.47 -13.85 7.62
CA LYS A 177 -12.79 -13.74 6.99
C LYS A 177 -12.73 -13.76 5.46
N LEU A 178 -11.51 -13.77 4.87
CA LEU A 178 -11.30 -13.76 3.43
C LEU A 178 -10.81 -15.12 2.92
N SER A 179 -11.73 -16.10 2.90
CA SER A 179 -11.40 -17.49 2.52
C SER A 179 -10.89 -17.64 1.08
N SER A 180 -11.27 -16.73 0.16
CA SER A 180 -10.82 -16.70 -1.22
C SER A 180 -9.30 -16.50 -1.35
N TYR A 181 -8.63 -15.85 -0.39
CA TYR A 181 -7.18 -15.68 -0.39
C TYR A 181 -6.42 -17.02 -0.53
N GLN A 182 -6.91 -18.09 0.11
CA GLN A 182 -6.28 -19.40 0.05
C GLN A 182 -6.35 -20.04 -1.34
N SER A 183 -7.26 -19.57 -2.19
CA SER A 183 -7.44 -20.06 -3.56
C SER A 183 -6.61 -19.32 -4.59
N VAL A 184 -5.97 -18.22 -4.22
CA VAL A 184 -5.11 -17.41 -5.11
C VAL A 184 -3.89 -18.22 -5.55
N ARG A 185 -3.61 -18.26 -6.86
CA ARG A 185 -2.52 -19.07 -7.46
C ARG A 185 -1.43 -18.25 -8.15
N LEU A 186 -1.59 -16.92 -8.22
CA LEU A 186 -0.54 -16.05 -8.77
C LEU A 186 0.67 -15.96 -7.81
N PRO A 187 1.86 -15.63 -8.29
CA PRO A 187 3.03 -15.36 -7.45
C PRO A 187 2.76 -14.19 -6.49
N MET A 188 3.00 -14.39 -5.21
CA MET A 188 2.85 -13.37 -4.20
C MET A 188 4.10 -13.26 -3.33
N LEU A 189 4.41 -12.02 -2.88
CA LEU A 189 5.51 -11.73 -1.97
C LEU A 189 5.02 -10.82 -0.83
N ALA A 190 5.15 -11.27 0.40
CA ALA A 190 4.84 -10.44 1.56
C ALA A 190 6.12 -10.09 2.33
N ILE A 191 6.30 -8.82 2.66
CA ILE A 191 7.48 -8.31 3.37
C ILE A 191 7.05 -7.49 4.58
N CYS A 192 7.70 -7.70 5.73
CA CYS A 192 7.62 -6.76 6.85
C CYS A 192 9.03 -6.42 7.37
N GLY A 193 9.15 -5.28 8.08
CA GLY A 193 10.40 -4.89 8.70
C GLY A 193 10.67 -5.65 10.01
N SER A 194 11.94 -5.94 10.30
CA SER A 194 12.31 -6.65 11.54
C SER A 194 12.04 -5.85 12.83
N ARG A 195 11.95 -4.51 12.70
CA ARG A 195 11.67 -3.60 13.83
C ARG A 195 10.17 -3.29 13.99
N GLU A 196 9.31 -3.85 13.14
CA GLU A 196 7.88 -3.65 13.24
C GLU A 196 7.27 -4.38 14.44
N VAL A 197 6.06 -3.95 14.82
CA VAL A 197 5.28 -4.52 15.91
C VAL A 197 4.91 -5.97 15.65
N LYS A 198 4.55 -6.69 16.72
CA LYS A 198 4.21 -8.11 16.65
C LYS A 198 3.06 -8.42 15.69
N ASP A 199 2.07 -7.51 15.62
CA ASP A 199 0.88 -7.70 14.77
C ASP A 199 1.22 -7.73 13.28
N MET A 200 2.25 -6.98 12.83
CA MET A 200 2.74 -7.05 11.46
C MET A 200 3.41 -8.38 11.15
N LYS A 201 4.21 -8.90 12.10
CA LYS A 201 4.84 -10.21 11.96
C LYS A 201 3.81 -11.36 11.98
N ALA A 202 2.77 -11.23 12.82
CA ALA A 202 1.65 -12.17 12.82
C ALA A 202 0.86 -12.13 11.50
N SER A 203 0.64 -10.93 10.95
CA SER A 203 0.03 -10.76 9.62
C SER A 203 0.85 -11.42 8.52
N LEU A 204 2.17 -11.29 8.56
CA LEU A 204 3.08 -11.95 7.61
C LEU A 204 2.93 -13.49 7.67
N GLN A 205 2.80 -14.06 8.88
CA GLN A 205 2.59 -15.49 9.08
C GLN A 205 1.24 -15.97 8.54
N LEU A 206 0.18 -15.15 8.64
CA LEU A 206 -1.12 -15.47 8.06
C LEU A 206 -1.08 -15.44 6.54
N LEU A 207 -0.42 -14.45 5.93
CA LEU A 207 -0.23 -14.38 4.49
C LEU A 207 0.56 -15.59 3.96
N ALA A 208 1.56 -16.07 4.72
CA ALA A 208 2.35 -17.25 4.40
C ALA A 208 1.55 -18.57 4.37
N GLN A 209 0.32 -18.61 4.87
CA GLN A 209 -0.52 -19.80 4.80
C GLN A 209 -0.95 -20.14 3.36
N ASN A 210 -0.95 -19.17 2.45
CA ASN A 210 -1.06 -19.45 1.03
C ASN A 210 0.31 -19.86 0.47
N SER A 211 0.41 -21.06 -0.09
CA SER A 211 1.67 -21.64 -0.60
C SER A 211 2.31 -20.85 -1.76
N ASN A 212 1.55 -19.97 -2.43
CA ASN A 212 2.07 -19.09 -3.49
C ASN A 212 2.56 -17.74 -2.94
N CYS A 213 2.47 -17.51 -1.62
CA CYS A 213 2.96 -16.30 -0.97
C CYS A 213 4.31 -16.55 -0.30
N ARG A 214 5.39 -16.11 -0.94
CA ARG A 214 6.72 -16.05 -0.32
C ARG A 214 6.73 -14.95 0.73
N THR A 215 7.45 -15.15 1.84
CA THR A 215 7.55 -14.13 2.90
C THR A 215 8.99 -13.76 3.19
N LEU A 216 9.22 -12.51 3.56
CA LEU A 216 10.53 -11.99 3.91
C LEU A 216 10.42 -11.01 5.10
N ILE A 217 11.36 -11.09 6.03
CA ILE A 217 11.56 -10.06 7.06
C ILE A 217 12.79 -9.24 6.68
N LEU A 218 12.59 -7.96 6.35
CA LEU A 218 13.65 -7.05 5.96
C LEU A 218 14.47 -6.63 7.21
N PRO A 219 15.78 -6.91 7.27
CA PRO A 219 16.59 -6.61 8.44
C PRO A 219 16.67 -5.10 8.73
N LYS A 220 16.64 -4.72 10.00
CA LYS A 220 16.80 -3.33 10.49
C LYS A 220 15.75 -2.35 9.97
N ALA A 221 14.73 -2.82 9.26
CA ALA A 221 13.66 -2.01 8.67
C ALA A 221 12.49 -1.80 9.65
N SER A 222 11.90 -0.62 9.62
CA SER A 222 10.66 -0.22 10.31
C SER A 222 9.52 -0.16 9.31
N HIS A 223 8.31 0.26 9.72
CA HIS A 223 7.13 0.30 8.86
C HIS A 223 7.28 1.15 7.58
N ASP A 224 8.14 2.14 7.62
CA ASP A 224 8.43 3.10 6.55
C ASP A 224 9.54 2.65 5.57
N PHE A 225 9.85 1.36 5.54
CA PHE A 225 10.96 0.85 4.73
C PHE A 225 10.84 1.07 3.21
N PRO A 226 9.66 1.19 2.58
CA PRO A 226 9.61 1.54 1.16
C PRO A 226 10.30 2.87 0.85
N MET A 227 10.18 3.84 1.76
CA MET A 227 10.79 5.16 1.63
C MET A 227 12.25 5.20 2.12
N ARG A 228 12.61 4.37 3.11
CA ARG A 228 13.88 4.50 3.83
C ARG A 228 14.91 3.41 3.53
N ASN A 229 14.45 2.26 3.11
CA ASN A 229 15.31 1.10 2.86
C ASN A 229 15.24 0.66 1.39
N ALA A 230 15.18 1.63 0.47
CA ALA A 230 15.07 1.35 -0.96
C ALA A 230 16.26 0.54 -1.50
N GLY A 231 17.47 0.77 -0.96
CA GLY A 231 18.66 0.04 -1.36
C GLY A 231 18.56 -1.47 -1.15
N GLU A 232 17.87 -1.90 -0.08
CA GLU A 232 17.63 -3.31 0.20
C GLU A 232 16.34 -3.81 -0.45
N LEU A 233 15.30 -2.98 -0.53
CA LEU A 233 13.99 -3.37 -1.02
C LEU A 233 13.94 -3.46 -2.54
N ASN A 234 14.46 -2.45 -3.26
CA ASN A 234 14.31 -2.35 -4.71
C ASN A 234 14.88 -3.56 -5.47
N PRO A 235 16.08 -4.10 -5.13
CA PRO A 235 16.57 -5.31 -5.79
C PRO A 235 15.64 -6.53 -5.62
N ILE A 236 15.00 -6.65 -4.44
CA ILE A 236 14.06 -7.74 -4.15
C ILE A 236 12.80 -7.61 -5.01
N LEU A 237 12.26 -6.38 -5.09
CA LEU A 237 11.09 -6.09 -5.92
C LEU A 237 11.38 -6.28 -7.40
N GLU A 238 12.54 -5.80 -7.88
CA GLU A 238 12.94 -5.91 -9.28
C GLU A 238 13.07 -7.37 -9.72
N ASP A 239 13.75 -8.20 -8.92
CA ASP A 239 13.87 -9.64 -9.19
C ASP A 239 12.50 -10.33 -9.22
N PHE A 240 11.65 -10.06 -8.22
CA PHE A 240 10.33 -10.65 -8.14
C PHE A 240 9.43 -10.24 -9.32
N LEU A 241 9.43 -8.96 -9.69
CA LEU A 241 8.65 -8.44 -10.82
C LEU A 241 9.16 -9.01 -12.14
N PHE A 242 10.48 -9.05 -12.36
CA PHE A 242 11.07 -9.60 -13.57
C PHE A 242 10.66 -11.06 -13.77
N GLN A 243 10.76 -11.89 -12.73
CA GLN A 243 10.33 -13.28 -12.78
C GLN A 243 8.83 -13.41 -13.09
N SER A 244 7.99 -12.58 -12.44
CA SER A 244 6.54 -12.65 -12.57
C SER A 244 6.04 -12.24 -13.96
N PHE A 245 6.59 -11.16 -14.52
CA PHE A 245 6.20 -10.68 -15.85
C PHE A 245 6.78 -11.53 -16.98
N SER A 246 7.85 -12.31 -16.74
CA SER A 246 8.40 -13.26 -17.73
C SER A 246 7.53 -14.51 -17.92
N LEU A 247 6.50 -14.69 -17.09
CA LEU A 247 5.58 -15.84 -17.16
C LEU A 247 4.31 -15.55 -17.97
N ILE A 248 4.15 -14.31 -18.46
CA ILE A 248 3.03 -13.88 -19.28
C ILE A 248 3.50 -13.77 -20.75
#